data_265f0808c2e585da035a3dcd448bd449
#
_entry.id   265f0808c2e585da035a3dcd448bd449
#
_cell.length_a   1.000
_cell.length_b   1.000
_cell.length_c   1.000
_cell.angle_alpha   90.00
_cell.angle_beta   90.00
_cell.angle_gamma   90.00
#
_symmetry.space_group_name_H-M   'P 1'
#
loop_
_entity.id
_entity.type
_entity.pdbx_description
1 polymer ?
#
loop_
_entity_poly.entity_id
_entity_poly.type
_entity_poly.pdbx_seq_one_letter_code
_entity_poly.pdbx_strand_id
1 'polypeptide(L)'
;MASSALLSTWTTCAALPPIDPELEEQPITQKHAKIGAYQLTRKLGVGEFANVYECIKREEAANRATAKKYAFKAIKKARVQRHAQLHKAKRNIKRVDTEVASMKKLSHGAVVRLYDVIQSPSMLYIVLEKGDRDLYSFLDSHEYADGCPDDVVKSVMRIAALGLRHCHANGVAHRDLKPENILVVGQPGDWSLLEENDDPCKRGVVKLCDFGLCADVSSGENLTDFVGSPCFFAPEILLDGSYDGRAADVWSLGCVMLEMLLGHAAFSQVWCPPYDQLKNDDKFRSAIHVAVQEVKAGCTECTPSPLYLLLDKILELQPYRRMSIEDVCQMEYFDLMQTSPNGHSKMLRMTYDKMRRSFGPGGSPTKPLQRRQRITRISQNPREEQIVVAAPETNVNDLCNTNVNELCKMPSPIERIMKKFGRVKT
;
A
#
# COMPACT_ATOMS: atom_id res chain seq x y z
N MET A 1 -18.41 0.81 -31.69
CA MET A 1 -19.48 0.59 -30.69
C MET A 1 -18.96 0.48 -29.24
N ALA A 2 -17.89 -0.26 -28.92
CA ALA A 2 -17.37 -0.35 -27.53
C ALA A 2 -16.85 0.98 -26.96
N SER A 3 -16.33 1.88 -27.81
CA SER A 3 -15.78 3.17 -27.38
C SER A 3 -16.86 4.15 -26.88
N SER A 4 -18.04 4.18 -27.49
CA SER A 4 -19.15 5.06 -27.07
C SER A 4 -19.77 4.60 -25.75
N ALA A 5 -19.91 3.30 -25.53
CA ALA A 5 -20.45 2.74 -24.29
C ALA A 5 -19.51 2.96 -23.08
N LEU A 6 -18.18 3.06 -23.32
CA LEU A 6 -17.21 3.36 -22.26
C LEU A 6 -17.12 4.87 -21.96
N LEU A 7 -17.29 5.72 -22.99
CA LEU A 7 -17.39 7.18 -22.77
C LEU A 7 -18.61 7.52 -21.90
N SER A 8 -19.77 6.88 -22.17
CA SER A 8 -20.97 7.07 -21.36
C SER A 8 -20.77 6.66 -19.90
N THR A 9 -19.87 5.68 -19.61
CA THR A 9 -19.60 5.26 -18.23
C THR A 9 -18.85 6.34 -17.43
N TRP A 10 -17.96 7.12 -18.05
CA TRP A 10 -17.29 8.24 -17.38
C TRP A 10 -18.23 9.39 -17.02
N THR A 11 -19.27 9.61 -17.83
CA THR A 11 -20.28 10.64 -17.58
C THR A 11 -21.31 10.24 -16.51
N THR A 12 -21.44 8.94 -16.22
CA THR A 12 -22.34 8.42 -15.17
C THR A 12 -21.66 8.29 -13.79
N CYS A 13 -20.37 8.58 -13.69
CA CYS A 13 -19.63 8.57 -12.43
C CYS A 13 -20.08 9.75 -11.55
N ALA A 14 -20.69 9.46 -10.40
CA ALA A 14 -21.31 10.47 -9.55
C ALA A 14 -20.27 11.36 -8.83
N ALA A 15 -19.07 10.84 -8.57
CA ALA A 15 -18.03 11.57 -7.87
C ALA A 15 -17.17 12.46 -8.80
N LEU A 16 -17.20 12.21 -10.10
CA LEU A 16 -16.38 12.95 -11.05
C LEU A 16 -17.08 14.23 -11.52
N PRO A 17 -16.34 15.34 -11.78
CA PRO A 17 -16.91 16.54 -12.37
C PRO A 17 -17.34 16.28 -13.82
N PRO A 18 -18.16 17.16 -14.43
CA PRO A 18 -18.45 17.12 -15.85
C PRO A 18 -17.18 17.11 -16.70
N ILE A 19 -17.26 16.50 -17.89
CA ILE A 19 -16.15 16.53 -18.86
C ILE A 19 -16.08 17.96 -19.42
N ASP A 20 -14.91 18.60 -19.27
CA ASP A 20 -14.62 19.89 -19.92
C ASP A 20 -14.09 19.62 -21.33
N PRO A 21 -14.88 19.91 -22.39
CA PRO A 21 -14.49 19.65 -23.76
C PRO A 21 -13.44 20.68 -24.26
N GLU A 22 -13.38 21.84 -23.64
CA GLU A 22 -12.47 22.94 -24.03
C GLU A 22 -11.13 22.89 -23.30
N LEU A 23 -10.97 21.97 -22.34
CA LEU A 23 -9.72 21.83 -21.64
C LEU A 23 -8.62 21.42 -22.63
N GLU A 24 -7.72 22.35 -22.93
CA GLU A 24 -6.55 22.09 -23.78
C GLU A 24 -5.70 20.95 -23.19
N GLU A 25 -5.67 19.81 -23.89
CA GLU A 25 -4.83 18.69 -23.56
C GLU A 25 -3.40 18.91 -24.08
N GLN A 26 -2.64 19.79 -23.42
CA GLN A 26 -1.21 19.92 -23.72
C GLN A 26 -0.52 18.57 -23.44
N PRO A 27 0.39 18.13 -24.34
CA PRO A 27 1.17 16.94 -24.08
C PRO A 27 1.90 17.06 -22.75
N ILE A 28 1.58 16.18 -21.80
CA ILE A 28 2.20 16.16 -20.45
C ILE A 28 3.73 15.93 -20.55
N THR A 29 4.23 15.58 -21.72
CA THR A 29 5.66 15.47 -22.03
C THR A 29 6.37 16.81 -22.11
N GLN A 30 5.65 17.91 -22.26
CA GLN A 30 6.25 19.25 -22.28
C GLN A 30 6.65 19.69 -20.86
N LYS A 31 7.85 20.20 -20.75
CA LYS A 31 8.35 20.84 -19.53
C LYS A 31 7.42 22.01 -19.19
N HIS A 32 6.83 22.00 -17.98
CA HIS A 32 5.87 23.02 -17.53
C HIS A 32 4.50 23.03 -18.24
N ALA A 33 3.98 21.85 -18.63
CA ALA A 33 2.63 21.74 -19.16
C ALA A 33 1.61 22.38 -18.21
N LYS A 34 0.66 23.12 -18.78
CA LYS A 34 -0.41 23.83 -18.06
C LYS A 34 -1.72 23.06 -18.24
N ILE A 35 -2.40 22.78 -17.14
CA ILE A 35 -3.68 22.05 -17.16
C ILE A 35 -4.61 22.77 -16.17
N GLY A 36 -5.64 23.40 -16.70
CA GLY A 36 -6.55 24.24 -15.89
C GLY A 36 -5.76 25.30 -15.11
N ALA A 37 -5.99 25.37 -13.81
CA ALA A 37 -5.32 26.31 -12.91
C ALA A 37 -3.88 25.90 -12.51
N TYR A 38 -3.38 24.74 -12.98
CA TYR A 38 -2.11 24.17 -12.51
C TYR A 38 -1.03 24.17 -13.58
N GLN A 39 0.22 24.25 -13.14
CA GLN A 39 1.42 24.11 -13.96
C GLN A 39 2.29 22.97 -13.40
N LEU A 40 2.58 21.99 -14.23
CA LEU A 40 3.43 20.84 -13.87
C LEU A 40 4.90 21.29 -13.76
N THR A 41 5.64 20.76 -12.79
CA THR A 41 7.05 21.09 -12.57
C THR A 41 7.96 19.90 -12.82
N ARG A 42 7.74 18.76 -12.14
CA ARG A 42 8.53 17.56 -12.32
C ARG A 42 7.69 16.31 -12.16
N LYS A 43 8.14 15.21 -12.73
CA LYS A 43 7.51 13.89 -12.55
C LYS A 43 7.93 13.31 -11.21
N LEU A 44 6.95 12.82 -10.43
CA LEU A 44 7.17 12.19 -9.15
C LEU A 44 7.15 10.64 -9.24
N GLY A 45 6.29 10.09 -10.12
CA GLY A 45 6.16 8.64 -10.24
C GLY A 45 5.33 8.18 -11.43
N VAL A 46 5.35 6.86 -11.64
CA VAL A 46 4.58 6.18 -12.69
C VAL A 46 3.79 5.06 -12.04
N GLY A 47 2.47 5.08 -12.19
CA GLY A 47 1.58 3.98 -11.82
C GLY A 47 0.99 3.26 -13.03
N GLU A 48 0.21 2.22 -12.78
CA GLU A 48 -0.42 1.40 -13.81
C GLU A 48 -1.33 2.23 -14.75
N PHE A 49 -2.19 3.06 -14.17
CA PHE A 49 -3.15 3.89 -14.94
C PHE A 49 -2.80 5.36 -14.96
N ALA A 50 -1.89 5.81 -14.09
CA ALA A 50 -1.60 7.21 -13.85
C ALA A 50 -0.10 7.50 -13.84
N ASN A 51 0.23 8.70 -14.27
CA ASN A 51 1.51 9.32 -13.92
C ASN A 51 1.27 10.37 -12.85
N VAL A 52 2.20 10.51 -11.91
CA VAL A 52 2.12 11.53 -10.85
C VAL A 52 3.18 12.58 -11.10
N TYR A 53 2.80 13.84 -11.02
CA TYR A 53 3.65 15.01 -11.20
C TYR A 53 3.58 15.92 -9.99
N GLU A 54 4.62 16.66 -9.72
CA GLU A 54 4.56 17.84 -8.86
C GLU A 54 3.99 18.99 -9.69
N CYS A 55 3.12 19.79 -9.10
CA CYS A 55 2.59 20.99 -9.73
C CYS A 55 2.46 22.13 -8.72
N ILE A 56 2.31 23.35 -9.26
CA ILE A 56 1.99 24.58 -8.54
C ILE A 56 0.76 25.22 -9.18
N LYS A 57 0.08 26.09 -8.48
CA LYS A 57 -0.94 26.94 -9.10
C LYS A 57 -0.31 27.97 -10.05
N ARG A 58 -0.97 28.22 -11.16
CA ARG A 58 -0.46 29.17 -12.18
C ARG A 58 -0.32 30.59 -11.65
N GLU A 59 -1.19 31.00 -10.75
CA GLU A 59 -1.13 32.31 -10.08
C GLU A 59 0.12 32.47 -9.21
N GLU A 60 0.67 31.37 -8.69
CA GLU A 60 1.88 31.33 -7.87
C GLU A 60 3.16 31.11 -8.71
N ALA A 61 3.04 30.96 -10.04
CA ALA A 61 4.16 30.57 -10.92
C ALA A 61 5.30 31.59 -10.98
N ALA A 62 5.05 32.84 -10.66
CA ALA A 62 6.08 33.90 -10.57
C ALA A 62 7.06 33.66 -9.39
N ASN A 63 6.56 33.06 -8.27
CA ASN A 63 7.32 32.83 -7.05
C ASN A 63 7.49 31.32 -6.76
N ARG A 64 8.01 30.57 -7.72
CA ARG A 64 8.12 29.10 -7.67
C ARG A 64 8.80 28.55 -6.42
N ALA A 65 9.73 29.28 -5.81
CA ALA A 65 10.46 28.83 -4.64
C ALA A 65 9.55 28.73 -3.39
N THR A 66 8.60 29.65 -3.27
CA THR A 66 7.66 29.74 -2.14
C THR A 66 6.27 29.20 -2.48
N ALA A 67 6.01 28.91 -3.77
CA ALA A 67 4.73 28.39 -4.24
C ALA A 67 4.36 27.07 -3.56
N LYS A 68 3.11 26.95 -3.16
CA LYS A 68 2.59 25.69 -2.60
C LYS A 68 2.64 24.60 -3.66
N LYS A 69 3.23 23.46 -3.30
CA LYS A 69 3.37 22.31 -4.19
C LYS A 69 2.26 21.29 -3.94
N TYR A 70 1.78 20.70 -5.01
CA TYR A 70 0.75 19.67 -5.02
C TYR A 70 1.24 18.43 -5.78
N ALA A 71 0.64 17.28 -5.51
CA ALA A 71 0.77 16.07 -6.30
C ALA A 71 -0.38 16.00 -7.32
N PHE A 72 -0.05 15.86 -8.60
CA PHE A 72 -0.97 15.88 -9.72
C PHE A 72 -1.01 14.50 -10.37
N LYS A 73 -2.04 13.70 -10.06
CA LYS A 73 -2.24 12.34 -10.58
C LYS A 73 -2.98 12.42 -11.90
N ALA A 74 -2.29 12.18 -13.01
CA ALA A 74 -2.83 12.23 -14.36
C ALA A 74 -3.18 10.81 -14.85
N ILE A 75 -4.46 10.52 -14.96
CA ILE A 75 -5.03 9.22 -15.35
C ILE A 75 -5.44 9.29 -16.82
N LYS A 76 -4.83 8.47 -17.67
CA LYS A 76 -5.23 8.36 -19.07
C LYS A 76 -6.44 7.41 -19.19
N LYS A 77 -7.62 7.94 -19.55
CA LYS A 77 -8.88 7.17 -19.66
C LYS A 77 -8.73 5.93 -20.54
N ALA A 78 -8.02 6.04 -21.66
CA ALA A 78 -7.75 4.90 -22.53
C ALA A 78 -6.91 3.79 -21.87
N ARG A 79 -6.08 4.09 -20.86
CA ARG A 79 -5.35 3.05 -20.11
C ARG A 79 -6.28 2.29 -19.16
N VAL A 80 -7.19 2.98 -18.48
CA VAL A 80 -8.22 2.40 -17.61
C VAL A 80 -9.15 1.49 -18.39
N GLN A 81 -9.44 1.86 -19.64
CA GLN A 81 -10.35 1.15 -20.55
C GLN A 81 -9.68 0.01 -21.36
N ARG A 82 -8.34 -0.12 -21.30
CA ARG A 82 -7.54 -1.03 -22.16
C ARG A 82 -7.72 -2.52 -21.82
N HIS A 83 -8.89 -2.95 -21.41
CA HIS A 83 -9.20 -4.36 -21.25
C HIS A 83 -10.08 -4.86 -22.38
N ALA A 84 -9.73 -6.04 -22.91
CA ALA A 84 -10.53 -6.70 -23.96
C ALA A 84 -11.98 -7.01 -23.50
N GLN A 85 -12.20 -7.05 -22.16
CA GLN A 85 -13.50 -7.36 -21.56
C GLN A 85 -14.13 -6.09 -20.97
N LEU A 86 -15.30 -5.73 -21.49
CA LEU A 86 -16.06 -4.53 -21.10
C LEU A 86 -16.33 -4.44 -19.58
N HIS A 87 -16.63 -5.57 -18.92
CA HIS A 87 -16.89 -5.58 -17.47
C HIS A 87 -15.66 -5.23 -16.64
N LYS A 88 -14.45 -5.63 -17.07
CA LYS A 88 -13.20 -5.25 -16.41
C LYS A 88 -12.94 -3.74 -16.56
N ALA A 89 -13.19 -3.19 -17.74
CA ALA A 89 -13.06 -1.76 -17.98
C ALA A 89 -14.04 -0.95 -17.13
N LYS A 90 -15.30 -1.34 -17.04
CA LYS A 90 -16.31 -0.70 -16.17
C LYS A 90 -15.93 -0.76 -14.71
N ARG A 91 -15.41 -1.90 -14.23
CA ARG A 91 -14.93 -2.05 -12.84
C ARG A 91 -13.80 -1.07 -12.54
N ASN A 92 -12.86 -0.88 -13.46
CA ASN A 92 -11.75 0.05 -13.28
C ASN A 92 -12.23 1.50 -13.22
N ILE A 93 -13.20 1.87 -14.06
CA ILE A 93 -13.80 3.20 -14.00
C ILE A 93 -14.52 3.40 -12.67
N LYS A 94 -15.30 2.40 -12.22
CA LYS A 94 -15.97 2.45 -10.91
C LYS A 94 -14.96 2.59 -9.75
N ARG A 95 -13.79 1.96 -9.83
CA ARG A 95 -12.74 2.13 -8.82
C ARG A 95 -12.22 3.56 -8.75
N VAL A 96 -12.00 4.18 -9.91
CA VAL A 96 -11.58 5.60 -9.96
C VAL A 96 -12.66 6.52 -9.39
N ASP A 97 -13.93 6.25 -9.68
CA ASP A 97 -15.06 6.99 -9.10
C ASP A 97 -15.12 6.81 -7.57
N THR A 98 -14.95 5.57 -7.09
CA THR A 98 -14.91 5.25 -5.64
C THR A 98 -13.71 5.94 -4.96
N GLU A 99 -12.52 5.96 -5.58
CA GLU A 99 -11.35 6.68 -5.07
C GLU A 99 -11.68 8.16 -4.84
N VAL A 100 -12.24 8.82 -5.85
CA VAL A 100 -12.59 10.24 -5.75
C VAL A 100 -13.73 10.48 -4.75
N ALA A 101 -14.76 9.63 -4.75
CA ALA A 101 -15.88 9.70 -3.80
C ALA A 101 -15.40 9.59 -2.35
N SER A 102 -14.53 8.61 -2.08
CA SER A 102 -13.93 8.38 -0.75
C SER A 102 -13.09 9.57 -0.32
N MET A 103 -12.19 10.05 -1.19
CA MET A 103 -11.33 11.20 -0.86
C MET A 103 -12.11 12.49 -0.62
N LYS A 104 -13.27 12.68 -1.25
CA LYS A 104 -14.16 13.83 -0.98
C LYS A 104 -14.78 13.79 0.42
N LYS A 105 -14.99 12.59 0.99
CA LYS A 105 -15.52 12.41 2.36
C LYS A 105 -14.45 12.63 3.43
N LEU A 106 -13.16 12.44 3.09
CA LEU A 106 -12.06 12.41 4.04
C LEU A 106 -11.43 13.80 4.22
N SER A 107 -11.48 14.32 5.44
CA SER A 107 -10.83 15.59 5.82
C SER A 107 -10.15 15.41 7.17
N HIS A 108 -8.86 15.02 7.18
CA HIS A 108 -8.09 14.73 8.38
C HIS A 108 -6.61 14.99 8.16
N GLY A 109 -5.88 15.47 9.17
CA GLY A 109 -4.47 15.80 9.05
C GLY A 109 -3.56 14.61 8.69
N ALA A 110 -3.96 13.39 9.08
CA ALA A 110 -3.25 12.16 8.77
C ALA A 110 -3.76 11.47 7.47
N VAL A 111 -4.51 12.16 6.62
CA VAL A 111 -4.96 11.68 5.32
C VAL A 111 -4.61 12.72 4.27
N VAL A 112 -4.09 12.29 3.13
CA VAL A 112 -3.79 13.18 2.00
C VAL A 112 -5.06 13.89 1.55
N ARG A 113 -5.00 15.22 1.50
CA ARG A 113 -6.13 16.05 1.11
C ARG A 113 -6.33 16.06 -0.40
N LEU A 114 -7.57 15.90 -0.85
CA LEU A 114 -7.99 16.17 -2.21
C LEU A 114 -8.25 17.67 -2.37
N TYR A 115 -7.60 18.30 -3.34
CA TYR A 115 -7.78 19.72 -3.64
C TYR A 115 -8.67 19.96 -4.84
N ASP A 116 -8.52 19.15 -5.88
CA ASP A 116 -9.23 19.36 -7.13
C ASP A 116 -9.35 18.07 -7.95
N VAL A 117 -10.38 18.02 -8.81
CA VAL A 117 -10.56 16.95 -9.80
C VAL A 117 -10.94 17.61 -11.12
N ILE A 118 -10.16 17.38 -12.16
CA ILE A 118 -10.35 17.99 -13.48
C ILE A 118 -10.53 16.88 -14.51
N GLN A 119 -11.53 16.95 -15.36
CA GLN A 119 -11.85 15.92 -16.33
C GLN A 119 -11.92 16.49 -17.76
N SER A 120 -11.07 15.99 -18.64
CA SER A 120 -11.11 16.23 -20.09
C SER A 120 -11.68 15.01 -20.84
N PRO A 121 -11.90 15.09 -22.15
CA PRO A 121 -12.33 13.93 -22.94
C PRO A 121 -11.41 12.71 -22.82
N SER A 122 -10.08 12.89 -22.79
CA SER A 122 -9.11 11.79 -22.76
C SER A 122 -8.45 11.54 -21.41
N MET A 123 -8.51 12.50 -20.47
CA MET A 123 -7.79 12.48 -19.20
C MET A 123 -8.69 12.76 -18.00
N LEU A 124 -8.28 12.21 -16.85
CA LEU A 124 -8.76 12.63 -15.54
C LEU A 124 -7.56 13.02 -14.68
N TYR A 125 -7.64 14.15 -14.04
CA TYR A 125 -6.61 14.70 -13.19
C TYR A 125 -7.12 14.83 -11.76
N ILE A 126 -6.36 14.33 -10.80
CA ILE A 126 -6.67 14.42 -9.37
C ILE A 126 -5.54 15.20 -8.72
N VAL A 127 -5.85 16.33 -8.09
CA VAL A 127 -4.90 17.20 -7.42
C VAL A 127 -4.93 16.95 -5.93
N LEU A 128 -3.79 16.51 -5.40
CA LEU A 128 -3.65 16.02 -4.05
C LEU A 128 -2.62 16.83 -3.27
N GLU A 129 -2.69 16.72 -1.97
CA GLU A 129 -1.63 17.15 -1.09
C GLU A 129 -0.34 16.40 -1.41
N LYS A 130 0.79 17.12 -1.35
CA LYS A 130 2.11 16.54 -1.61
C LYS A 130 2.84 16.32 -0.29
N GLY A 131 3.26 15.09 -0.05
CA GLY A 131 4.24 14.77 1.00
C GLY A 131 5.69 14.94 0.51
N ASP A 132 6.65 14.82 1.41
CA ASP A 132 8.07 14.92 1.06
C ASP A 132 8.59 13.62 0.48
N ARG A 133 8.31 12.49 1.15
CA ARG A 133 8.66 11.12 0.73
C ARG A 133 7.66 10.11 1.27
N ASP A 134 7.63 8.92 0.72
CA ASP A 134 6.90 7.78 1.29
C ASP A 134 7.72 7.11 2.42
N LEU A 135 7.02 6.37 3.28
CA LEU A 135 7.63 5.67 4.41
C LEU A 135 8.60 4.58 3.95
N TYR A 136 8.37 3.94 2.79
CA TYR A 136 9.33 2.98 2.24
C TYR A 136 10.67 3.65 1.93
N SER A 137 10.66 4.78 1.21
CA SER A 137 11.85 5.56 0.92
C SER A 137 12.54 6.10 2.17
N PHE A 138 11.78 6.32 3.25
CA PHE A 138 12.30 6.68 4.56
C PHE A 138 13.03 5.49 5.21
N LEU A 139 12.43 4.29 5.20
CA LEU A 139 13.00 3.07 5.77
C LEU A 139 14.21 2.54 4.99
N ASP A 140 14.27 2.76 3.67
CA ASP A 140 15.38 2.37 2.80
C ASP A 140 16.62 3.27 2.99
N SER A 141 16.55 4.29 3.85
CA SER A 141 17.70 5.10 4.24
C SER A 141 18.65 4.26 5.10
N HIS A 142 19.98 4.52 4.98
CA HIS A 142 20.99 3.80 5.78
C HIS A 142 20.77 3.87 7.28
N GLU A 143 20.08 4.90 7.76
CA GLU A 143 19.80 5.12 9.19
C GLU A 143 18.83 4.07 9.76
N TYR A 144 17.87 3.57 8.94
CA TYR A 144 16.79 2.68 9.37
C TYR A 144 16.79 1.31 8.70
N ALA A 145 17.86 0.96 8.03
CA ALA A 145 17.98 -0.32 7.31
C ALA A 145 17.77 -1.54 8.24
N ASP A 146 18.18 -1.43 9.49
CA ASP A 146 18.05 -2.47 10.53
C ASP A 146 16.83 -2.25 11.46
N GLY A 147 15.87 -1.41 11.06
CA GLY A 147 14.68 -1.06 11.80
C GLY A 147 14.77 0.31 12.49
N CYS A 148 13.58 0.87 12.75
CA CYS A 148 13.44 2.17 13.40
C CYS A 148 13.53 2.07 14.92
N PRO A 149 14.00 3.14 15.62
CA PRO A 149 13.81 3.31 17.04
C PRO A 149 12.31 3.29 17.42
N ASP A 150 12.03 2.86 18.66
CA ASP A 150 10.66 2.68 19.15
C ASP A 150 9.84 3.98 19.14
N ASP A 151 10.44 5.10 19.46
CA ASP A 151 9.82 6.43 19.43
C ASP A 151 9.40 6.86 18.02
N VAL A 152 10.21 6.54 17.02
CA VAL A 152 9.88 6.77 15.60
C VAL A 152 8.70 5.87 15.19
N VAL A 153 8.74 4.57 15.54
CA VAL A 153 7.65 3.64 15.27
C VAL A 153 6.36 4.11 15.92
N LYS A 154 6.42 4.45 17.23
CA LYS A 154 5.28 4.95 18.01
C LYS A 154 4.65 6.17 17.35
N SER A 155 5.46 7.16 16.98
CA SER A 155 5.00 8.42 16.39
C SER A 155 4.31 8.20 15.04
N VAL A 156 4.94 7.43 14.14
CA VAL A 156 4.37 7.13 12.80
C VAL A 156 3.10 6.32 12.93
N MET A 157 3.12 5.25 13.73
CA MET A 157 1.99 4.33 13.87
C MET A 157 0.79 4.98 14.54
N ARG A 158 1.02 5.84 15.57
CA ARG A 158 -0.06 6.60 16.21
C ARG A 158 -0.81 7.46 15.20
N ILE A 159 -0.09 8.25 14.40
CA ILE A 159 -0.71 9.16 13.44
C ILE A 159 -1.38 8.37 12.31
N ALA A 160 -0.75 7.30 11.82
CA ALA A 160 -1.34 6.43 10.80
C ALA A 160 -2.63 5.76 11.31
N ALA A 161 -2.66 5.27 12.57
CA ALA A 161 -3.85 4.71 13.20
C ALA A 161 -4.98 5.73 13.31
N LEU A 162 -4.69 6.97 13.71
CA LEU A 162 -5.69 8.05 13.76
C LEU A 162 -6.26 8.37 12.36
N GLY A 163 -5.41 8.38 11.33
CA GLY A 163 -5.83 8.53 9.94
C GLY A 163 -6.73 7.38 9.48
N LEU A 164 -6.36 6.15 9.81
CA LEU A 164 -7.15 4.96 9.46
C LEU A 164 -8.48 4.93 10.20
N ARG A 165 -8.50 5.29 11.49
CA ARG A 165 -9.73 5.45 12.27
C ARG A 165 -10.68 6.46 11.61
N HIS A 166 -10.15 7.59 11.15
CA HIS A 166 -10.95 8.56 10.41
C HIS A 166 -11.52 7.98 9.11
N CYS A 167 -10.75 7.20 8.35
CA CYS A 167 -11.26 6.52 7.16
C CYS A 167 -12.40 5.57 7.50
N HIS A 168 -12.22 4.70 8.50
CA HIS A 168 -13.22 3.71 8.91
C HIS A 168 -14.50 4.35 9.46
N ALA A 169 -14.38 5.42 10.24
CA ALA A 169 -15.52 6.19 10.74
C ALA A 169 -16.34 6.86 9.63
N ASN A 170 -15.71 7.15 8.48
CA ASN A 170 -16.37 7.68 7.28
C ASN A 170 -16.78 6.58 6.28
N GLY A 171 -16.78 5.31 6.69
CA GLY A 171 -17.19 4.18 5.86
C GLY A 171 -16.21 3.85 4.73
N VAL A 172 -14.92 4.17 4.88
CA VAL A 172 -13.89 3.91 3.87
C VAL A 172 -12.87 2.92 4.41
N ALA A 173 -12.74 1.76 3.76
CA ALA A 173 -11.62 0.85 3.95
C ALA A 173 -10.54 1.13 2.89
N HIS A 174 -9.28 1.18 3.28
CA HIS A 174 -8.15 1.55 2.42
C HIS A 174 -7.69 0.40 1.51
N ARG A 175 -7.53 -0.80 2.07
CA ARG A 175 -7.21 -2.08 1.44
C ARG A 175 -5.84 -2.21 0.75
N ASP A 176 -5.00 -1.20 0.82
CA ASP A 176 -3.62 -1.26 0.31
C ASP A 176 -2.64 -0.49 1.22
N LEU A 177 -2.80 -0.66 2.54
CA LEU A 177 -1.85 -0.06 3.49
C LEU A 177 -0.50 -0.77 3.40
N LYS A 178 0.55 0.02 3.17
CA LYS A 178 1.95 -0.37 3.09
C LYS A 178 2.82 0.88 3.17
N PRO A 179 4.13 0.76 3.42
CA PRO A 179 5.00 1.92 3.56
C PRO A 179 4.98 2.88 2.37
N GLU A 180 4.82 2.39 1.14
CA GLU A 180 4.74 3.25 -0.06
C GLU A 180 3.48 4.12 -0.09
N ASN A 181 2.42 3.74 0.65
CA ASN A 181 1.15 4.45 0.73
C ASN A 181 0.99 5.27 2.01
N ILE A 182 2.08 5.47 2.74
CA ILE A 182 2.18 6.36 3.90
C ILE A 182 3.22 7.42 3.58
N LEU A 183 2.81 8.67 3.51
CA LEU A 183 3.71 9.80 3.28
C LEU A 183 4.22 10.32 4.62
N VAL A 184 5.47 10.73 4.64
CA VAL A 184 6.09 11.40 5.78
C VAL A 184 6.60 12.77 5.36
N VAL A 185 6.49 13.74 6.29
CA VAL A 185 6.89 15.13 6.11
C VAL A 185 7.87 15.49 7.23
N GLY A 186 8.95 16.18 6.89
CA GLY A 186 9.99 16.56 7.84
C GLY A 186 10.89 15.41 8.27
N GLN A 187 11.54 15.55 9.42
CA GLN A 187 12.48 14.58 10.00
C GLN A 187 11.92 13.99 11.31
N PRO A 188 12.39 12.82 11.75
CA PRO A 188 11.92 12.18 12.99
C PRO A 188 11.97 13.07 14.24
N GLY A 189 13.00 13.91 14.37
CA GLY A 189 13.10 14.88 15.45
C GLY A 189 11.95 15.88 15.50
N ASP A 190 11.36 16.20 14.36
CA ASP A 190 10.19 17.08 14.26
C ASP A 190 8.92 16.37 14.74
N TRP A 191 8.90 15.04 14.76
CA TRP A 191 7.73 14.23 15.15
C TRP A 191 7.68 13.94 16.64
N SER A 192 8.85 13.86 17.31
CA SER A 192 8.95 13.63 18.76
C SER A 192 8.58 14.86 19.60
N LEU A 193 8.56 16.05 19.00
CA LEU A 193 8.21 17.31 19.64
C LEU A 193 6.69 17.56 19.71
N LEU A 194 5.87 16.52 19.56
CA LEU A 194 4.42 16.62 19.80
C LEU A 194 4.23 16.76 21.32
N GLU A 195 4.01 17.97 21.80
CA GLU A 195 3.62 18.23 23.19
C GLU A 195 2.32 17.49 23.52
N GLU A 196 2.09 17.18 24.82
CA GLU A 196 0.91 16.41 25.26
C GLU A 196 -0.42 17.01 24.79
N ASN A 197 -0.47 18.30 24.52
CA ASN A 197 -1.65 19.04 24.08
C ASN A 197 -1.71 19.28 22.56
N ASP A 198 -0.68 18.90 21.80
CA ASP A 198 -0.67 19.05 20.35
C ASP A 198 -1.44 17.91 19.69
N ASP A 199 -2.44 18.25 18.90
CA ASP A 199 -3.08 17.30 18.00
C ASP A 199 -2.08 16.88 16.91
N PRO A 200 -1.55 15.63 16.96
CA PRO A 200 -0.54 15.18 16.00
C PRO A 200 -1.01 15.30 14.55
N CYS A 201 -2.33 15.28 14.35
CA CYS A 201 -2.94 15.39 13.02
C CYS A 201 -2.88 16.81 12.47
N LYS A 202 -2.81 17.84 13.32
CA LYS A 202 -2.73 19.24 12.85
C LYS A 202 -1.40 19.55 12.16
N ARG A 203 -0.31 18.92 12.55
CA ARG A 203 1.01 19.09 11.91
C ARG A 203 1.12 18.37 10.56
N GLY A 204 0.30 17.33 10.32
CA GLY A 204 0.27 16.61 9.06
C GLY A 204 1.57 15.91 8.67
N VAL A 205 2.34 15.46 9.65
CA VAL A 205 3.67 14.86 9.46
C VAL A 205 3.63 13.43 8.91
N VAL A 206 2.53 12.71 9.10
CA VAL A 206 2.29 11.38 8.54
C VAL A 206 0.91 11.38 7.88
N LYS A 207 0.81 10.86 6.65
CA LYS A 207 -0.45 10.89 5.88
C LYS A 207 -0.66 9.60 5.10
N LEU A 208 -1.84 9.01 5.25
CA LEU A 208 -2.29 7.93 4.38
C LEU A 208 -2.58 8.48 2.98
N CYS A 209 -2.13 7.79 1.95
CA CYS A 209 -2.33 8.19 0.56
C CYS A 209 -2.68 6.98 -0.32
N ASP A 210 -3.09 7.26 -1.56
CA ASP A 210 -3.42 6.29 -2.58
C ASP A 210 -4.62 5.40 -2.25
N PHE A 211 -5.79 5.98 -2.37
CA PHE A 211 -7.07 5.32 -2.19
C PHE A 211 -7.55 4.55 -3.45
N GLY A 212 -6.66 4.23 -4.38
CA GLY A 212 -6.99 3.55 -5.64
C GLY A 212 -7.56 2.12 -5.49
N LEU A 213 -7.43 1.50 -4.31
CA LEU A 213 -8.03 0.21 -3.97
C LEU A 213 -9.09 0.31 -2.87
N CYS A 214 -9.46 1.50 -2.42
CA CYS A 214 -10.44 1.67 -1.34
C CYS A 214 -11.83 1.12 -1.69
N ALA A 215 -12.60 0.84 -0.66
CA ALA A 215 -14.00 0.45 -0.77
C ALA A 215 -14.87 1.26 0.19
N ASP A 216 -16.12 1.50 -0.21
CA ASP A 216 -17.16 1.97 0.70
C ASP A 216 -17.65 0.77 1.53
N VAL A 217 -17.51 0.87 2.83
CA VAL A 217 -17.91 -0.14 3.82
C VAL A 217 -18.98 0.40 4.77
N SER A 218 -19.69 1.43 4.36
CA SER A 218 -20.76 2.08 5.17
C SER A 218 -21.93 1.13 5.42
N SER A 219 -22.23 0.23 4.48
CA SER A 219 -23.29 -0.76 4.61
C SER A 219 -23.02 -1.83 5.65
N GLY A 220 -21.76 -2.02 6.04
CA GLY A 220 -21.33 -3.14 6.88
C GLY A 220 -21.24 -4.48 6.14
N GLU A 221 -21.45 -4.50 4.82
CA GLU A 221 -21.33 -5.72 4.01
C GLU A 221 -19.87 -6.11 3.81
N ASN A 222 -19.64 -7.42 3.79
CA ASN A 222 -18.33 -7.98 3.48
C ASN A 222 -17.95 -7.77 2.02
N LEU A 223 -16.66 -7.58 1.79
CA LEU A 223 -16.05 -7.44 0.48
C LEU A 223 -15.64 -8.81 -0.07
N THR A 224 -15.63 -8.96 -1.40
CA THR A 224 -15.32 -10.24 -2.06
C THR A 224 -14.19 -10.15 -3.08
N ASP A 225 -13.73 -8.93 -3.42
CA ASP A 225 -12.68 -8.76 -4.42
C ASP A 225 -11.28 -8.95 -3.79
N PHE A 226 -10.44 -9.75 -4.44
CA PHE A 226 -9.07 -9.96 -4.03
C PHE A 226 -8.21 -8.76 -4.45
N VAL A 227 -7.74 -7.99 -3.46
CA VAL A 227 -6.94 -6.79 -3.66
C VAL A 227 -5.90 -6.64 -2.53
N GLY A 228 -4.90 -5.82 -2.77
CA GLY A 228 -3.85 -5.50 -1.80
C GLY A 228 -2.46 -5.92 -2.28
N SER A 229 -1.44 -5.57 -1.50
CA SER A 229 -0.04 -5.87 -1.80
C SER A 229 0.43 -7.09 -1.00
N PRO A 230 1.14 -8.06 -1.64
CA PRO A 230 1.75 -9.16 -0.91
C PRO A 230 2.58 -8.69 0.28
N CYS A 231 2.65 -9.49 1.30
CA CYS A 231 3.24 -9.23 2.61
C CYS A 231 2.44 -8.26 3.50
N PHE A 232 1.38 -7.60 2.97
CA PHE A 232 0.56 -6.66 3.72
C PHE A 232 -0.91 -7.02 3.77
N PHE A 233 -1.47 -7.65 2.73
CA PHE A 233 -2.89 -8.02 2.76
C PHE A 233 -3.17 -9.10 3.80
N ALA A 234 -4.35 -9.03 4.41
CA ALA A 234 -4.79 -9.96 5.45
C ALA A 234 -5.09 -11.35 4.87
N PRO A 235 -4.81 -12.43 5.64
CA PRO A 235 -5.00 -13.81 5.15
C PRO A 235 -6.41 -14.12 4.67
N GLU A 236 -7.42 -13.59 5.32
CA GLU A 236 -8.84 -13.78 4.97
C GLU A 236 -9.20 -13.27 3.58
N ILE A 237 -8.47 -12.28 3.05
CA ILE A 237 -8.68 -11.78 1.67
C ILE A 237 -8.48 -12.89 0.63
N LEU A 238 -7.55 -13.82 0.89
CA LEU A 238 -7.31 -14.96 0.03
C LEU A 238 -8.15 -16.18 0.41
N LEU A 239 -8.28 -16.44 1.74
CA LEU A 239 -8.71 -17.72 2.25
C LEU A 239 -10.24 -17.86 2.42
N ASP A 240 -10.94 -16.76 2.72
CA ASP A 240 -12.32 -16.84 3.19
C ASP A 240 -13.36 -16.46 2.13
N GLY A 241 -12.92 -15.95 0.96
CA GLY A 241 -13.81 -15.57 -0.15
C GLY A 241 -14.64 -14.32 0.09
N SER A 242 -14.84 -13.93 1.35
CA SER A 242 -15.44 -12.65 1.76
C SER A 242 -14.81 -12.15 3.07
N TYR A 243 -14.63 -10.84 3.23
CA TYR A 243 -13.89 -10.29 4.35
C TYR A 243 -14.37 -8.88 4.75
N ASP A 244 -14.16 -8.53 6.03
CA ASP A 244 -14.32 -7.16 6.51
C ASP A 244 -13.08 -6.33 6.12
N GLY A 245 -13.30 -5.30 5.30
CA GLY A 245 -12.24 -4.41 4.85
C GLY A 245 -11.58 -3.62 5.98
N ARG A 246 -12.30 -3.30 7.06
CA ARG A 246 -11.76 -2.60 8.23
C ARG A 246 -10.79 -3.49 9.00
N ALA A 247 -11.17 -4.75 9.25
CA ALA A 247 -10.30 -5.71 9.91
C ALA A 247 -9.05 -6.01 9.07
N ALA A 248 -9.20 -6.11 7.74
CA ALA A 248 -8.08 -6.30 6.83
C ALA A 248 -7.08 -5.12 6.84
N ASP A 249 -7.56 -3.88 6.95
CA ASP A 249 -6.71 -2.69 7.08
C ASP A 249 -5.90 -2.70 8.39
N VAL A 250 -6.49 -3.14 9.50
CA VAL A 250 -5.78 -3.25 10.79
C VAL A 250 -4.63 -4.26 10.69
N TRP A 251 -4.84 -5.42 10.04
CA TRP A 251 -3.76 -6.35 9.74
C TRP A 251 -2.63 -5.68 8.95
N SER A 252 -2.98 -4.98 7.86
CA SER A 252 -2.00 -4.29 7.01
C SER A 252 -1.20 -3.25 7.79
N LEU A 253 -1.84 -2.52 8.71
CA LEU A 253 -1.19 -1.59 9.64
C LEU A 253 -0.19 -2.31 10.54
N GLY A 254 -0.53 -3.51 11.04
CA GLY A 254 0.38 -4.37 11.81
C GLY A 254 1.60 -4.82 11.00
N CYS A 255 1.41 -5.16 9.72
CA CYS A 255 2.53 -5.49 8.83
C CYS A 255 3.46 -4.29 8.59
N VAL A 256 2.93 -3.08 8.45
CA VAL A 256 3.73 -1.84 8.36
C VAL A 256 4.54 -1.64 9.64
N MET A 257 3.91 -1.79 10.81
CA MET A 257 4.60 -1.70 12.10
C MET A 257 5.74 -2.72 12.21
N LEU A 258 5.49 -3.96 11.81
CA LEU A 258 6.49 -5.02 11.83
C LEU A 258 7.67 -4.71 10.89
N GLU A 259 7.43 -4.16 9.69
CA GLU A 259 8.51 -3.74 8.79
C GLU A 259 9.33 -2.59 9.37
N MET A 260 8.68 -1.61 10.01
CA MET A 260 9.39 -0.52 10.69
C MET A 260 10.30 -1.03 11.82
N LEU A 261 9.84 -2.03 12.57
CA LEU A 261 10.59 -2.60 13.69
C LEU A 261 11.77 -3.47 13.24
N LEU A 262 11.58 -4.25 12.19
CA LEU A 262 12.59 -5.21 11.71
C LEU A 262 13.56 -4.61 10.69
N GLY A 263 13.18 -3.56 10.01
CA GLY A 263 13.81 -3.10 8.78
C GLY A 263 13.38 -3.96 7.58
N HIS A 264 13.51 -3.39 6.38
CA HIS A 264 12.99 -4.00 5.14
C HIS A 264 13.62 -5.38 4.84
N ALA A 265 14.93 -5.53 5.03
CA ALA A 265 15.63 -6.78 4.72
C ALA A 265 15.13 -7.93 5.61
N ALA A 266 15.06 -7.71 6.92
CA ALA A 266 14.59 -8.71 7.87
C ALA A 266 13.12 -9.03 7.70
N PHE A 267 12.27 -8.02 7.53
CA PHE A 267 10.84 -8.19 7.24
C PHE A 267 10.63 -9.05 5.99
N SER A 268 11.38 -8.80 4.92
CA SER A 268 11.28 -9.59 3.68
C SER A 268 11.69 -11.05 3.85
N GLN A 269 12.66 -11.32 4.72
CA GLN A 269 13.15 -12.69 4.97
C GLN A 269 12.23 -13.47 5.92
N VAL A 270 11.67 -12.83 6.93
CA VAL A 270 10.91 -13.50 8.00
C VAL A 270 9.41 -13.51 7.69
N TRP A 271 8.86 -12.41 7.21
CA TRP A 271 7.42 -12.22 7.08
C TRP A 271 6.87 -12.50 5.68
N CYS A 272 7.63 -12.24 4.62
CA CYS A 272 7.12 -12.38 3.27
C CYS A 272 7.06 -13.82 2.69
N PRO A 273 7.82 -14.83 3.15
CA PRO A 273 7.81 -16.17 2.54
C PRO A 273 6.43 -16.84 2.44
N PRO A 274 5.48 -16.69 3.38
CA PRO A 274 4.11 -17.19 3.20
C PRO A 274 3.45 -16.72 1.92
N TYR A 275 3.67 -15.46 1.54
CA TYR A 275 3.07 -14.84 0.36
C TYR A 275 3.64 -15.35 -0.98
N ASP A 276 4.67 -16.19 -0.95
CA ASP A 276 5.14 -16.97 -2.11
C ASP A 276 4.23 -18.17 -2.42
N GLN A 277 3.37 -18.56 -1.47
CA GLN A 277 2.50 -19.74 -1.54
C GLN A 277 1.06 -19.43 -2.00
N LEU A 278 0.78 -18.24 -2.55
CA LEU A 278 -0.57 -17.75 -2.88
C LEU A 278 -1.39 -18.66 -3.82
N LYS A 279 -0.75 -19.61 -4.50
CA LYS A 279 -1.42 -20.58 -5.38
C LYS A 279 -1.94 -21.82 -4.64
N ASN A 280 -1.62 -21.98 -3.36
CA ASN A 280 -2.01 -23.11 -2.54
C ASN A 280 -2.46 -22.62 -1.17
N ASP A 281 -3.78 -22.60 -0.98
CA ASP A 281 -4.42 -22.07 0.22
C ASP A 281 -3.93 -22.75 1.51
N ASP A 282 -3.73 -24.09 1.49
CA ASP A 282 -3.29 -24.84 2.68
C ASP A 282 -1.83 -24.51 3.03
N LYS A 283 -0.96 -24.41 2.02
CA LYS A 283 0.43 -24.01 2.23
C LYS A 283 0.53 -22.56 2.70
N PHE A 284 -0.25 -21.65 2.12
CA PHE A 284 -0.30 -20.27 2.57
C PHE A 284 -0.80 -20.19 4.01
N ARG A 285 -1.93 -20.86 4.34
CA ARG A 285 -2.51 -20.91 5.68
C ARG A 285 -1.50 -21.42 6.71
N SER A 286 -0.82 -22.53 6.42
CA SER A 286 0.18 -23.10 7.30
C SER A 286 1.39 -22.18 7.49
N ALA A 287 1.89 -21.60 6.41
CA ALA A 287 3.06 -20.73 6.46
C ALA A 287 2.80 -19.40 7.18
N ILE A 288 1.63 -18.77 6.94
CA ILE A 288 1.27 -17.52 7.63
C ILE A 288 1.01 -17.77 9.13
N HIS A 289 0.43 -18.92 9.48
CA HIS A 289 0.25 -19.31 10.87
C HIS A 289 1.60 -19.40 11.59
N VAL A 290 2.58 -20.08 10.99
CA VAL A 290 3.93 -20.20 11.55
C VAL A 290 4.56 -18.83 11.71
N ALA A 291 4.52 -17.97 10.68
CA ALA A 291 5.12 -16.64 10.74
C ALA A 291 4.51 -15.78 11.86
N VAL A 292 3.18 -15.84 12.05
CA VAL A 292 2.51 -15.14 13.16
C VAL A 292 2.95 -15.69 14.51
N GLN A 293 3.03 -17.03 14.65
CA GLN A 293 3.48 -17.64 15.90
C GLN A 293 4.93 -17.28 16.26
N GLU A 294 5.80 -17.20 15.27
CA GLU A 294 7.19 -16.78 15.48
C GLU A 294 7.31 -15.33 15.92
N VAL A 295 6.53 -14.41 15.32
CA VAL A 295 6.43 -13.03 15.78
C VAL A 295 5.94 -12.98 17.23
N LYS A 296 4.87 -13.70 17.56
CA LYS A 296 4.29 -13.77 18.91
C LYS A 296 5.24 -14.42 19.93
N ALA A 297 5.94 -15.49 19.57
CA ALA A 297 6.91 -16.15 20.45
C ALA A 297 8.11 -15.26 20.80
N GLY A 298 8.60 -14.50 19.81
CA GLY A 298 9.62 -13.48 20.07
C GLY A 298 9.20 -12.41 21.06
N CYS A 299 7.88 -12.22 21.21
CA CYS A 299 7.29 -11.25 22.13
C CYS A 299 7.14 -11.77 23.58
N THR A 300 7.13 -13.09 23.83
CA THR A 300 6.77 -13.65 25.15
C THR A 300 7.94 -13.90 26.08
N GLU A 301 9.19 -13.87 25.62
CA GLU A 301 10.38 -14.14 26.46
C GLU A 301 10.73 -13.01 27.45
N CYS A 302 10.02 -11.91 27.39
CA CYS A 302 10.20 -10.75 28.26
C CYS A 302 8.85 -10.32 28.85
N THR A 303 8.86 -9.54 29.91
CA THR A 303 7.64 -8.91 30.43
C THR A 303 6.83 -8.32 29.28
N PRO A 304 5.52 -8.58 29.19
CA PRO A 304 4.72 -8.12 28.07
C PRO A 304 4.80 -6.60 27.97
N SER A 305 5.57 -6.11 26.98
CA SER A 305 5.62 -4.68 26.72
C SER A 305 4.36 -4.25 25.99
N PRO A 306 3.91 -2.99 26.13
CA PRO A 306 2.75 -2.46 25.42
C PRO A 306 2.85 -2.63 23.90
N LEU A 307 4.07 -2.56 23.32
CA LEU A 307 4.35 -2.84 21.91
C LEU A 307 3.94 -4.25 21.50
N TYR A 308 4.32 -5.25 22.30
CA TYR A 308 4.01 -6.64 22.00
C TYR A 308 2.54 -6.97 22.15
N LEU A 309 1.90 -6.38 23.17
CA LEU A 309 0.45 -6.52 23.34
C LEU A 309 -0.28 -5.95 22.13
N LEU A 310 0.17 -4.83 21.58
CA LEU A 310 -0.39 -4.27 20.37
C LEU A 310 -0.19 -5.19 19.16
N LEU A 311 1.05 -5.65 18.89
CA LEU A 311 1.34 -6.56 17.77
C LEU A 311 0.55 -7.86 17.85
N ASP A 312 0.40 -8.45 19.06
CA ASP A 312 -0.40 -9.66 19.28
C ASP A 312 -1.86 -9.46 18.86
N LYS A 313 -2.43 -8.29 19.16
CA LYS A 313 -3.83 -7.99 18.89
C LYS A 313 -4.13 -7.58 17.45
N ILE A 314 -3.18 -6.92 16.79
CA ILE A 314 -3.37 -6.48 15.39
C ILE A 314 -2.98 -7.55 14.37
N LEU A 315 -2.00 -8.44 14.66
CA LEU A 315 -1.63 -9.59 13.83
C LEU A 315 -2.39 -10.85 14.26
N GLU A 316 -3.67 -10.71 14.58
CA GLU A 316 -4.56 -11.83 14.89
C GLU A 316 -5.14 -12.43 13.60
N LEU A 317 -4.97 -13.75 13.44
CA LEU A 317 -5.37 -14.48 12.24
C LEU A 317 -6.89 -14.51 12.05
N GLN A 318 -7.64 -14.53 13.16
CA GLN A 318 -9.11 -14.52 13.11
C GLN A 318 -9.62 -13.09 13.04
N PRO A 319 -10.21 -12.62 11.91
CA PRO A 319 -10.62 -11.23 11.76
C PRO A 319 -11.54 -10.70 12.86
N TYR A 320 -12.46 -11.54 13.34
CA TYR A 320 -13.42 -11.19 14.40
C TYR A 320 -12.80 -11.09 15.81
N ARG A 321 -11.57 -11.59 16.01
CA ARG A 321 -10.77 -11.43 17.25
C ARG A 321 -9.75 -10.30 17.13
N ARG A 322 -9.47 -9.88 15.90
CA ARG A 322 -8.54 -8.79 15.64
C ARG A 322 -9.08 -7.50 16.23
N MET A 323 -8.20 -6.74 16.87
CA MET A 323 -8.56 -5.48 17.50
C MET A 323 -9.12 -4.48 16.47
N SER A 324 -10.16 -3.72 16.85
CA SER A 324 -10.67 -2.64 16.02
C SER A 324 -9.67 -1.47 15.96
N ILE A 325 -9.77 -0.62 14.94
CA ILE A 325 -8.87 0.55 14.86
C ILE A 325 -9.15 1.55 15.98
N GLU A 326 -10.37 1.60 16.46
CA GLU A 326 -10.78 2.41 17.61
C GLU A 326 -10.01 1.98 18.86
N ASP A 327 -9.98 0.66 19.13
CA ASP A 327 -9.25 0.10 20.28
C ASP A 327 -7.74 0.22 20.12
N VAL A 328 -7.22 0.02 18.88
CA VAL A 328 -5.80 0.26 18.55
C VAL A 328 -5.38 1.68 18.96
N CYS A 329 -6.19 2.68 18.65
CA CYS A 329 -5.88 4.07 19.01
C CYS A 329 -5.90 4.35 20.52
N GLN A 330 -6.45 3.45 21.33
CA GLN A 330 -6.54 3.57 22.80
C GLN A 330 -5.49 2.72 23.53
N MET A 331 -4.64 2.00 22.78
CA MET A 331 -3.61 1.16 23.39
C MET A 331 -2.56 1.99 24.14
N GLU A 332 -2.20 1.54 25.34
CA GLU A 332 -1.15 2.11 26.19
C GLU A 332 0.17 2.35 25.43
N TYR A 333 0.46 1.56 24.40
CA TYR A 333 1.63 1.76 23.55
C TYR A 333 1.70 3.19 22.96
N PHE A 334 0.56 3.81 22.69
CA PHE A 334 0.50 5.16 22.12
C PHE A 334 0.41 6.27 23.16
N ASP A 335 0.36 5.94 24.46
CA ASP A 335 0.39 6.96 25.50
C ASP A 335 1.73 7.68 25.51
N LEU A 336 1.67 8.99 25.65
CA LEU A 336 2.84 9.85 25.61
C LEU A 336 3.68 9.65 26.86
N MET A 337 4.98 9.45 26.63
CA MET A 337 6.05 9.61 27.60
C MET A 337 6.09 8.66 28.82
N GLN A 338 6.43 7.40 28.56
CA GLN A 338 7.40 6.77 29.46
C GLN A 338 8.67 6.50 28.65
N THR A 339 9.54 7.47 28.61
CA THR A 339 10.87 7.36 28.03
C THR A 339 11.69 6.38 28.82
N SER A 340 11.76 5.16 28.35
CA SER A 340 12.87 4.27 28.69
C SER A 340 13.86 4.33 27.52
N PRO A 341 14.90 5.17 27.61
CA PRO A 341 15.90 5.22 26.55
C PRO A 341 16.69 3.91 26.59
N ASN A 342 16.73 3.20 25.47
CA ASN A 342 17.63 2.06 25.18
C ASN A 342 17.21 0.63 25.51
N GLY A 343 16.03 0.32 26.05
CA GLY A 343 15.65 -1.09 26.34
C GLY A 343 15.09 -1.86 25.13
N HIS A 344 14.15 -1.26 24.41
CA HIS A 344 13.34 -1.97 23.42
C HIS A 344 14.06 -2.28 22.10
N SER A 345 14.87 -1.37 21.57
CA SER A 345 15.64 -1.58 20.34
C SER A 345 16.64 -2.73 20.47
N LYS A 346 17.29 -2.87 21.63
CA LYS A 346 18.24 -3.96 21.91
C LYS A 346 17.53 -5.31 22.01
N MET A 347 16.32 -5.33 22.51
CA MET A 347 15.50 -6.53 22.72
C MET A 347 14.88 -7.02 21.39
N LEU A 348 14.40 -6.13 20.54
CA LEU A 348 13.94 -6.47 19.19
C LEU A 348 15.09 -7.00 18.32
N ARG A 349 16.31 -6.47 18.46
CA ARG A 349 17.51 -7.05 17.83
C ARG A 349 17.79 -8.46 18.32
N MET A 350 17.64 -8.76 19.59
CA MET A 350 17.80 -10.13 20.12
C MET A 350 16.72 -11.06 19.56
N THR A 351 15.50 -10.61 19.44
CA THR A 351 14.39 -11.37 18.83
C THR A 351 14.65 -11.63 17.35
N TYR A 352 15.10 -10.63 16.61
CA TYR A 352 15.52 -10.75 15.22
C TYR A 352 16.67 -11.74 15.04
N ASP A 353 17.72 -11.66 15.86
CA ASP A 353 18.86 -12.57 15.80
C ASP A 353 18.47 -14.01 16.13
N LYS A 354 17.44 -14.20 16.97
CA LYS A 354 16.88 -15.50 17.30
C LYS A 354 16.03 -16.05 16.15
N MET A 355 15.14 -15.25 15.58
CA MET A 355 14.37 -15.58 14.37
C MET A 355 15.29 -15.95 13.22
N ARG A 356 16.34 -15.18 12.96
CA ARG A 356 17.33 -15.44 11.92
C ARG A 356 18.04 -16.79 12.14
N ARG A 357 18.31 -17.18 13.38
CA ARG A 357 18.92 -18.48 13.73
C ARG A 357 17.95 -19.64 13.52
N SER A 358 16.65 -19.46 13.74
CA SER A 358 15.62 -20.48 13.53
C SER A 358 15.45 -20.83 12.05
N PHE A 359 15.69 -19.89 11.13
CA PHE A 359 15.61 -20.11 9.69
C PHE A 359 16.88 -20.71 9.04
N GLY A 360 17.95 -20.96 9.82
CA GLY A 360 19.19 -21.66 9.39
C GLY A 360 20.16 -20.80 8.58
N PRO A 361 21.48 -21.20 8.52
CA PRO A 361 22.55 -20.42 7.88
C PRO A 361 22.63 -20.63 6.36
N GLY A 362 21.50 -20.78 5.65
CA GLY A 362 21.45 -21.19 4.24
C GLY A 362 21.25 -20.07 3.21
N GLY A 363 21.08 -18.83 3.60
CA GLY A 363 20.84 -17.73 2.68
C GLY A 363 21.97 -16.70 2.68
N SER A 364 22.87 -16.76 1.68
CA SER A 364 23.64 -15.57 1.31
C SER A 364 22.67 -14.40 1.09
N PRO A 365 23.03 -13.15 1.44
CA PRO A 365 22.17 -12.01 1.23
C PRO A 365 21.84 -11.93 -0.26
N THR A 366 20.64 -12.37 -0.59
CA THR A 366 20.06 -12.08 -1.91
C THR A 366 20.01 -10.56 -2.03
N LYS A 367 20.50 -10.05 -3.17
CA LYS A 367 20.48 -8.62 -3.48
C LYS A 367 19.16 -8.01 -3.01
N PRO A 368 19.18 -6.78 -2.45
CA PRO A 368 17.96 -6.11 -2.01
C PRO A 368 16.92 -6.23 -3.11
N LEU A 369 15.72 -6.68 -2.76
CA LEU A 369 14.60 -6.77 -3.70
C LEU A 369 14.45 -5.41 -4.34
N GLN A 370 14.67 -5.34 -5.65
CA GLN A 370 14.44 -4.12 -6.42
C GLN A 370 13.03 -3.63 -6.12
N ARG A 371 12.91 -2.33 -5.87
CA ARG A 371 11.71 -1.52 -5.62
C ARG A 371 10.41 -2.28 -5.91
N ARG A 372 9.66 -2.64 -4.87
CA ARG A 372 8.40 -3.40 -4.98
C ARG A 372 7.51 -2.74 -6.01
N GLN A 373 7.37 -3.37 -7.17
CA GLN A 373 6.40 -2.93 -8.14
C GLN A 373 5.00 -3.21 -7.59
N ARG A 374 4.16 -2.21 -7.64
CA ARG A 374 2.76 -2.26 -7.21
C ARG A 374 2.04 -3.40 -7.91
N ILE A 375 1.69 -4.46 -7.20
CA ILE A 375 0.73 -5.45 -7.70
C ILE A 375 -0.64 -4.84 -7.45
N THR A 376 -1.17 -4.16 -8.46
CA THR A 376 -2.47 -3.52 -8.38
C THR A 376 -3.63 -4.46 -8.68
N ARG A 377 -3.34 -5.73 -9.04
CA ARG A 377 -4.37 -6.73 -9.34
C ARG A 377 -3.82 -8.14 -9.34
N ILE A 378 -4.32 -8.93 -8.45
CA ILE A 378 -4.58 -10.33 -8.69
C ILE A 378 -6.07 -10.42 -9.04
N SER A 379 -6.43 -11.08 -10.16
CA SER A 379 -7.81 -11.21 -10.60
C SER A 379 -8.66 -11.97 -9.57
N GLN A 380 -9.95 -11.78 -9.65
CA GLN A 380 -10.97 -12.19 -8.66
C GLN A 380 -11.04 -13.68 -8.33
N ASN A 381 -10.17 -14.50 -8.75
CA ASN A 381 -10.03 -15.89 -8.31
C ASN A 381 -8.76 -16.46 -8.94
N PRO A 382 -7.74 -16.86 -8.18
CA PRO A 382 -6.61 -17.59 -8.73
C PRO A 382 -7.04 -18.89 -9.44
N ARG A 383 -8.27 -19.37 -9.21
CA ARG A 383 -8.85 -20.58 -9.78
C ARG A 383 -9.51 -20.37 -11.15
N GLU A 384 -9.92 -19.15 -11.51
CA GLU A 384 -10.62 -18.90 -12.78
C GLU A 384 -9.68 -18.57 -13.95
N GLU A 385 -8.39 -18.34 -13.74
CA GLU A 385 -7.41 -18.12 -14.82
C GLU A 385 -6.77 -19.42 -15.36
N GLN A 386 -7.37 -20.59 -15.11
CA GLN A 386 -6.96 -21.85 -15.74
C GLN A 386 -7.51 -22.04 -17.18
N ILE A 387 -7.94 -21.00 -17.86
CA ILE A 387 -8.53 -21.19 -19.19
C ILE A 387 -7.73 -20.44 -20.25
N VAL A 388 -7.14 -21.30 -21.11
CA VAL A 388 -6.75 -21.07 -22.50
C VAL A 388 -5.50 -20.21 -22.71
N VAL A 389 -4.37 -20.84 -22.49
CA VAL A 389 -3.27 -20.72 -23.46
C VAL A 389 -3.24 -22.07 -24.20
N ALA A 390 -3.58 -22.06 -25.47
CA ALA A 390 -3.37 -23.20 -26.33
C ALA A 390 -1.89 -23.62 -26.25
N ALA A 391 -1.65 -24.82 -25.74
CA ALA A 391 -0.33 -25.39 -25.72
C ALA A 391 0.10 -25.72 -27.13
N PRO A 392 1.34 -25.46 -27.57
CA PRO A 392 1.91 -26.22 -28.65
C PRO A 392 2.10 -27.65 -28.11
N GLU A 393 1.66 -28.62 -28.89
CA GLU A 393 1.85 -30.04 -28.65
C GLU A 393 3.35 -30.32 -28.50
N THR A 394 3.79 -30.60 -27.28
CA THR A 394 5.12 -31.17 -27.01
C THR A 394 4.96 -32.57 -26.45
N ASN A 395 5.64 -33.48 -27.11
CA ASN A 395 5.69 -34.91 -26.92
C ASN A 395 6.07 -35.29 -25.48
N VAL A 396 5.34 -36.21 -24.85
CA VAL A 396 5.40 -36.60 -23.44
C VAL A 396 6.68 -37.36 -23.05
N ASN A 397 7.62 -37.58 -24.00
CA ASN A 397 8.79 -38.44 -23.76
C ASN A 397 10.09 -37.71 -23.32
N ASP A 398 10.10 -36.38 -23.16
CA ASP A 398 11.33 -35.63 -22.83
C ASP A 398 11.47 -35.21 -21.36
N LEU A 399 10.68 -35.77 -20.45
CA LEU A 399 10.62 -35.32 -19.03
C LEU A 399 11.47 -36.14 -18.06
N CYS A 400 12.37 -37.04 -18.52
CA CYS A 400 13.13 -37.89 -17.62
C CYS A 400 14.62 -37.53 -17.43
N ASN A 401 15.14 -36.43 -17.93
CA ASN A 401 16.57 -36.09 -17.75
C ASN A 401 16.82 -34.59 -17.52
N THR A 402 16.28 -34.01 -16.45
CA THR A 402 16.69 -32.67 -16.01
C THR A 402 17.43 -32.73 -14.70
N ASN A 403 18.68 -32.29 -14.76
CA ASN A 403 19.66 -32.26 -13.71
C ASN A 403 19.24 -31.30 -12.59
N VAL A 404 19.29 -31.71 -11.33
CA VAL A 404 18.88 -30.97 -10.12
C VAL A 404 19.55 -29.59 -10.00
N ASN A 405 20.68 -29.36 -10.67
CA ASN A 405 21.42 -28.10 -10.65
C ASN A 405 20.80 -26.96 -11.52
N GLU A 406 19.83 -27.24 -12.36
CA GLU A 406 19.14 -26.19 -13.13
C GLU A 406 17.91 -25.60 -12.40
N LEU A 407 17.36 -26.29 -11.41
CA LEU A 407 16.24 -25.79 -10.59
C LEU A 407 16.60 -24.58 -9.73
N CYS A 408 17.86 -24.37 -9.39
CA CYS A 408 18.35 -23.21 -8.64
C CYS A 408 18.45 -21.91 -9.47
N LYS A 409 18.24 -21.96 -10.78
CA LYS A 409 18.31 -20.79 -11.68
C LYS A 409 16.91 -20.27 -12.10
N MET A 410 15.84 -20.88 -11.63
CA MET A 410 14.50 -20.38 -11.96
C MET A 410 14.13 -19.18 -11.08
N PRO A 411 13.61 -18.10 -11.68
CA PRO A 411 13.16 -16.95 -10.90
C PRO A 411 12.06 -17.37 -9.91
N SER A 412 12.07 -16.73 -8.74
CA SER A 412 11.08 -16.98 -7.68
C SER A 412 9.63 -16.88 -8.19
N PRO A 413 8.68 -17.54 -7.54
CA PRO A 413 7.26 -17.39 -7.90
C PRO A 413 6.81 -15.92 -7.96
N ILE A 414 7.33 -15.06 -7.09
CA ILE A 414 7.08 -13.60 -7.11
C ILE A 414 7.65 -12.98 -8.39
N GLU A 415 8.87 -13.30 -8.79
CA GLU A 415 9.44 -12.78 -10.04
C GLU A 415 8.66 -13.24 -11.28
N ARG A 416 8.11 -14.47 -11.26
CA ARG A 416 7.23 -14.95 -12.35
C ARG A 416 5.89 -14.24 -12.36
N ILE A 417 5.31 -13.99 -11.19
CA ILE A 417 4.10 -13.17 -11.04
C ILE A 417 4.38 -11.74 -11.50
N MET A 418 5.49 -11.16 -11.09
CA MET A 418 5.92 -9.80 -11.50
C MET A 418 6.20 -9.71 -13.00
N LYS A 419 6.86 -10.72 -13.62
CA LYS A 419 7.06 -10.78 -15.07
C LYS A 419 5.76 -11.00 -15.87
N LYS A 420 4.79 -11.71 -15.31
CA LYS A 420 3.50 -11.99 -15.98
C LYS A 420 2.57 -10.76 -15.97
N PHE A 421 2.74 -9.86 -15.00
CA PHE A 421 1.88 -8.69 -14.82
C PHE A 421 2.54 -7.35 -15.10
N GLY A 422 3.82 -7.29 -15.44
CA GLY A 422 4.54 -6.03 -15.66
C GLY A 422 5.82 -6.16 -16.47
N ARG A 423 5.73 -6.18 -17.79
CA ARG A 423 6.82 -5.69 -18.62
C ARG A 423 6.78 -4.17 -18.57
N VAL A 424 7.51 -3.59 -17.64
CA VAL A 424 7.97 -2.21 -17.78
C VAL A 424 9.42 -2.29 -18.23
N LYS A 425 9.67 -1.84 -19.46
CA LYS A 425 11.02 -1.59 -19.94
C LYS A 425 11.64 -0.51 -19.05
N THR A 426 12.82 -0.81 -18.55
CA THR A 426 13.77 0.13 -17.97
C THR A 426 13.98 1.34 -18.86
#